data_c448f7ab2b08db64f88f0bfdee42a50b
#
_entry.id   c448f7ab2b08db64f88f0bfdee42a50b
#
_cell.length_a   1.000
_cell.length_b   1.000
_cell.length_c   1.000
_cell.angle_alpha   90.00
_cell.angle_beta   90.00
_cell.angle_gamma   90.00
#
_symmetry.space_group_name_H-M   'P 1'
#
loop_
_entity.id
_entity.type
_entity.pdbx_description
1 polymer ?
#
loop_
_entity_poly.entity_id
_entity_poly.type
_entity_poly.pdbx_seq_one_letter_code
_entity_poly.pdbx_strand_id
1 'polypeptide(L)'
;MQAHAMLDPIDTPVCLIDGRPATWEQMLPVATQNYGHITMLQMRSGMIRGLEHHLRRLDGANRELFGTALPPAIVTSGLRDLAKLRPDATVRINVFQGPDAVNVMVTATAPIEPEWRPARFSLVSYERDMPHLKHVGSFGLSLRQRQAVAGGYDGAVFIDRHGMITEATIWNLGFFDGDTVVWPSAPSLRGVSQIMIDEGLAAEGIDFRYEPVRPEVLGRYRSAFLSNSMTYGQQLRSIGDVMFGTPIDAMDTIRRAYERTPWIAP
;
A
#
# COMPACT_ATOMS: atom_id res chain seq x y z
N MET A 1 13.33 12.59 -20.86
CA MET A 1 12.09 12.90 -21.61
C MET A 1 11.53 11.56 -22.07
N GLN A 2 10.79 10.88 -21.20
CA GLN A 2 10.07 9.68 -21.62
C GLN A 2 8.80 10.14 -22.33
N ALA A 3 8.69 9.75 -23.60
CA ALA A 3 7.50 9.96 -24.40
C ALA A 3 6.29 9.40 -23.65
N HIS A 4 5.21 10.17 -23.59
CA HIS A 4 3.88 9.65 -23.30
C HIS A 4 3.58 8.60 -24.38
N ALA A 5 3.78 7.33 -24.04
CA ALA A 5 3.19 6.27 -24.84
C ALA A 5 1.68 6.53 -24.85
N MET A 6 1.10 6.70 -26.03
CA MET A 6 -0.36 6.65 -26.17
C MET A 6 -0.80 5.32 -25.61
N LEU A 7 -1.66 5.37 -24.58
CA LEU A 7 -2.22 4.17 -23.98
C LEU A 7 -2.91 3.37 -25.08
N ASP A 8 -2.52 2.11 -25.21
CA ASP A 8 -3.24 1.16 -26.06
C ASP A 8 -4.72 1.15 -25.65
N PRO A 9 -5.68 0.99 -26.56
CA PRO A 9 -7.11 0.88 -26.23
C PRO A 9 -7.43 -0.19 -25.16
N ILE A 10 -6.55 -1.19 -25.01
CA ILE A 10 -6.61 -2.21 -23.96
C ILE A 10 -6.24 -1.60 -22.58
N ASP A 11 -5.54 -0.47 -22.52
CA ASP A 11 -5.08 0.19 -21.30
C ASP A 11 -5.95 1.34 -20.81
N THR A 12 -7.12 1.57 -21.42
CA THR A 12 -8.03 2.61 -20.96
C THR A 12 -8.50 2.27 -19.54
N PRO A 13 -8.22 3.11 -18.53
CA PRO A 13 -8.65 2.86 -17.17
C PRO A 13 -10.17 2.74 -17.08
N VAL A 14 -10.65 1.72 -16.39
CA VAL A 14 -12.08 1.62 -16.03
C VAL A 14 -12.31 2.46 -14.78
N CYS A 15 -13.34 3.30 -14.77
CA CYS A 15 -13.74 4.11 -13.63
C CYS A 15 -15.24 3.98 -13.40
N LEU A 16 -15.61 3.41 -12.26
CA LEU A 16 -16.98 3.28 -11.80
C LEU A 16 -17.18 4.10 -10.53
N ILE A 17 -18.27 4.86 -10.42
CA ILE A 17 -18.72 5.49 -9.19
C ILE A 17 -20.06 4.88 -8.83
N ASP A 18 -20.14 4.32 -7.62
CA ASP A 18 -21.32 3.59 -7.10
C ASP A 18 -21.85 2.54 -8.11
N GLY A 19 -20.92 1.81 -8.76
CA GLY A 19 -21.19 0.74 -9.70
C GLY A 19 -21.60 1.16 -11.12
N ARG A 20 -21.55 2.46 -11.44
CA ARG A 20 -21.87 3.01 -12.77
C ARG A 20 -20.67 3.72 -13.39
N PRO A 21 -20.57 3.80 -14.71
CA PRO A 21 -19.56 4.63 -15.34
C PRO A 21 -19.58 6.05 -14.78
N ALA A 22 -18.40 6.56 -14.39
CA ALA A 22 -18.27 7.87 -13.78
C ALA A 22 -18.68 8.99 -14.75
N THR A 23 -19.46 9.97 -14.26
CA THR A 23 -19.76 11.18 -15.02
C THR A 23 -18.78 12.30 -14.66
N TRP A 24 -18.75 13.34 -15.49
CA TRP A 24 -17.93 14.52 -15.24
C TRP A 24 -18.28 15.20 -13.91
N GLU A 25 -19.58 15.36 -13.65
CA GLU A 25 -20.07 16.00 -12.43
C GLU A 25 -19.66 15.25 -11.17
N GLN A 26 -19.67 13.92 -11.22
CA GLN A 26 -19.21 13.08 -10.11
C GLN A 26 -17.68 13.14 -9.92
N MET A 27 -16.92 13.38 -10.98
CA MET A 27 -15.45 13.52 -10.91
C MET A 27 -15.00 14.88 -10.36
N LEU A 28 -15.84 15.91 -10.42
CA LEU A 28 -15.47 17.24 -9.99
C LEU A 28 -15.03 17.33 -8.53
N PRO A 29 -15.74 16.76 -7.54
CA PRO A 29 -15.26 16.69 -6.15
C PRO A 29 -13.92 15.97 -6.01
N VAL A 30 -13.71 14.86 -6.74
CA VAL A 30 -12.44 14.12 -6.72
C VAL A 30 -11.28 14.97 -7.21
N ALA A 31 -11.51 15.81 -8.23
CA ALA A 31 -10.49 16.65 -8.84
C ALA A 31 -10.19 17.94 -8.02
N THR A 32 -11.19 18.46 -7.32
CA THR A 32 -11.11 19.77 -6.65
C THR A 32 -10.98 19.71 -5.13
N GLN A 33 -11.35 18.58 -4.51
CA GLN A 33 -11.30 18.37 -3.07
C GLN A 33 -10.27 17.29 -2.73
N ASN A 34 -9.27 17.65 -1.95
CA ASN A 34 -8.26 16.71 -1.48
C ASN A 34 -8.66 16.12 -0.12
N TYR A 35 -9.91 15.62 0.01
CA TYR A 35 -10.44 15.04 1.23
C TYR A 35 -11.14 13.70 0.94
N GLY A 36 -10.63 12.65 1.56
CA GLY A 36 -11.11 11.28 1.36
C GLY A 36 -10.04 10.25 1.67
N HIS A 37 -10.38 8.99 1.49
CA HIS A 37 -9.47 7.89 1.76
C HIS A 37 -9.48 6.84 0.65
N ILE A 38 -8.46 5.99 0.64
CA ILE A 38 -8.27 5.02 -0.43
C ILE A 38 -7.88 3.65 0.10
N THR A 39 -8.08 2.67 -0.75
CA THR A 39 -7.36 1.41 -0.69
C THR A 39 -6.88 1.01 -2.09
N MET A 40 -5.79 0.24 -2.15
CA MET A 40 -5.31 -0.35 -3.40
C MET A 40 -5.13 -1.84 -3.20
N LEU A 41 -5.50 -2.62 -4.19
CA LEU A 41 -5.43 -4.07 -4.17
C LEU A 41 -5.15 -4.63 -5.57
N GLN A 42 -4.75 -5.89 -5.63
CA GLN A 42 -4.65 -6.63 -6.87
C GLN A 42 -5.89 -7.52 -7.03
N MET A 43 -6.41 -7.54 -8.23
CA MET A 43 -7.41 -8.51 -8.67
C MET A 43 -6.75 -9.46 -9.68
N ARG A 44 -6.94 -10.76 -9.50
CA ARG A 44 -6.47 -11.81 -10.41
C ARG A 44 -7.59 -12.82 -10.62
N SER A 45 -7.95 -13.07 -11.88
CA SER A 45 -9.08 -13.92 -12.24
C SER A 45 -10.38 -13.56 -11.52
N GLY A 46 -10.63 -12.26 -11.32
CA GLY A 46 -11.78 -11.73 -10.60
C GLY A 46 -11.75 -11.92 -9.07
N MET A 47 -10.67 -12.46 -8.52
CA MET A 47 -10.51 -12.70 -7.09
C MET A 47 -9.55 -11.68 -6.46
N ILE A 48 -9.66 -11.50 -5.15
CA ILE A 48 -8.90 -10.52 -4.36
C ILE A 48 -8.34 -11.22 -3.13
N ARG A 49 -7.08 -10.94 -2.81
CA ARG A 49 -6.45 -11.41 -1.59
C ARG A 49 -6.59 -10.36 -0.49
N GLY A 50 -6.97 -10.77 0.72
CA GLY A 50 -7.12 -9.88 1.88
C GLY A 50 -8.28 -8.89 1.77
N LEU A 51 -9.36 -9.21 1.03
CA LEU A 51 -10.51 -8.34 0.81
C LEU A 51 -11.10 -7.81 2.13
N GLU A 52 -11.25 -8.65 3.14
CA GLU A 52 -11.82 -8.24 4.44
C GLU A 52 -10.99 -7.17 5.15
N HIS A 53 -9.65 -7.24 5.05
CA HIS A 53 -8.77 -6.23 5.62
C HIS A 53 -8.92 -4.89 4.88
N HIS A 54 -9.09 -4.94 3.56
CA HIS A 54 -9.36 -3.74 2.76
C HIS A 54 -10.70 -3.10 3.14
N LEU A 55 -11.76 -3.91 3.32
CA LEU A 55 -13.09 -3.44 3.72
C LEU A 55 -13.07 -2.84 5.13
N ARG A 56 -12.42 -3.50 6.10
CA ARG A 56 -12.25 -2.97 7.46
C ARG A 56 -11.51 -1.65 7.48
N ARG A 57 -10.44 -1.51 6.68
CA ARG A 57 -9.69 -0.26 6.57
C ARG A 57 -10.54 0.86 5.98
N LEU A 58 -11.33 0.57 4.95
CA LEU A 58 -12.23 1.54 4.35
C LEU A 58 -13.31 1.98 5.34
N ASP A 59 -13.97 1.06 6.04
CA ASP A 59 -15.00 1.39 7.02
C ASP A 59 -14.44 2.20 8.20
N GLY A 60 -13.28 1.81 8.75
CA GLY A 60 -12.62 2.55 9.83
C GLY A 60 -12.29 3.99 9.44
N ALA A 61 -11.68 4.18 8.27
CA ALA A 61 -11.37 5.52 7.75
C ALA A 61 -12.64 6.33 7.43
N ASN A 62 -13.70 5.69 6.94
CA ASN A 62 -14.97 6.34 6.66
C ASN A 62 -15.65 6.87 7.93
N ARG A 63 -15.65 6.08 8.99
CA ARG A 63 -16.17 6.51 10.29
C ARG A 63 -15.41 7.69 10.86
N GLU A 64 -14.08 7.68 10.72
CA GLU A 64 -13.23 8.75 11.25
C GLU A 64 -13.37 10.05 10.45
N LEU A 65 -13.37 9.97 9.10
CA LEU A 65 -13.37 11.15 8.24
C LEU A 65 -14.78 11.71 7.97
N PHE A 66 -15.79 10.83 7.89
CA PHE A 66 -17.15 11.20 7.48
C PHE A 66 -18.22 10.91 8.54
N GLY A 67 -17.84 10.32 9.69
CA GLY A 67 -18.77 10.06 10.80
C GLY A 67 -19.77 8.92 10.54
N THR A 68 -19.66 8.19 9.43
CA THR A 68 -20.62 7.16 9.01
C THR A 68 -19.93 5.84 8.69
N ALA A 69 -20.67 4.74 8.85
CA ALA A 69 -20.20 3.43 8.38
C ALA A 69 -20.18 3.38 6.85
N LEU A 70 -19.24 2.62 6.29
CA LEU A 70 -19.21 2.29 4.87
C LEU A 70 -19.71 0.85 4.68
N PRO A 71 -20.96 0.63 4.20
CA PRO A 71 -21.47 -0.73 4.01
C PRO A 71 -20.58 -1.52 3.04
N PRO A 72 -20.09 -2.72 3.42
CA PRO A 72 -19.23 -3.52 2.55
C PRO A 72 -19.85 -3.80 1.17
N ALA A 73 -21.18 -3.94 1.13
CA ALA A 73 -21.94 -4.24 -0.09
C ALA A 73 -21.71 -3.22 -1.22
N ILE A 74 -21.52 -1.93 -0.89
CA ILE A 74 -21.27 -0.88 -1.89
C ILE A 74 -19.94 -1.14 -2.58
N VAL A 75 -18.92 -1.44 -1.80
CA VAL A 75 -17.56 -1.72 -2.31
C VAL A 75 -17.55 -3.03 -3.09
N THR A 76 -18.10 -4.12 -2.52
CA THR A 76 -18.07 -5.44 -3.17
C THR A 76 -18.92 -5.50 -4.44
N SER A 77 -20.02 -4.75 -4.52
CA SER A 77 -20.79 -4.63 -5.76
C SER A 77 -19.95 -4.01 -6.87
N GLY A 78 -19.28 -2.87 -6.60
CA GLY A 78 -18.40 -2.23 -7.58
C GLY A 78 -17.23 -3.13 -8.01
N LEU A 79 -16.67 -3.91 -7.09
CA LEU A 79 -15.60 -4.88 -7.39
C LEU A 79 -16.10 -6.05 -8.26
N ARG A 80 -17.32 -6.57 -8.02
CA ARG A 80 -17.93 -7.60 -8.88
C ARG A 80 -18.17 -7.11 -10.30
N ASP A 81 -18.66 -5.89 -10.43
CA ASP A 81 -18.91 -5.32 -11.76
C ASP A 81 -17.59 -5.04 -12.48
N LEU A 82 -16.57 -4.58 -11.74
CA LEU A 82 -15.22 -4.44 -12.29
C LEU A 82 -14.62 -5.78 -12.73
N ALA A 83 -14.81 -6.85 -11.95
CA ALA A 83 -14.29 -8.19 -12.28
C ALA A 83 -14.85 -8.74 -13.60
N LYS A 84 -16.09 -8.40 -13.95
CA LYS A 84 -16.70 -8.77 -15.24
C LYS A 84 -16.04 -8.04 -16.41
N LEU A 85 -15.57 -6.82 -16.18
CA LEU A 85 -14.94 -5.97 -17.21
C LEU A 85 -13.45 -6.22 -17.31
N ARG A 86 -12.77 -6.39 -16.15
CA ARG A 86 -11.33 -6.59 -16.03
C ARG A 86 -11.01 -7.54 -14.87
N PRO A 87 -10.95 -8.85 -15.12
CA PRO A 87 -10.67 -9.84 -14.09
C PRO A 87 -9.23 -9.76 -13.54
N ASP A 88 -8.30 -9.22 -14.33
CA ASP A 88 -6.91 -8.99 -13.93
C ASP A 88 -6.62 -7.48 -13.93
N ALA A 89 -6.39 -6.92 -12.75
CA ALA A 89 -6.23 -5.48 -12.60
C ALA A 89 -5.49 -5.09 -11.31
N THR A 90 -4.83 -3.94 -11.35
CA THR A 90 -4.57 -3.15 -10.16
C THR A 90 -5.77 -2.26 -9.92
N VAL A 91 -6.40 -2.43 -8.76
CA VAL A 91 -7.62 -1.73 -8.40
C VAL A 91 -7.33 -0.69 -7.32
N ARG A 92 -7.82 0.53 -7.54
CA ARG A 92 -7.86 1.59 -6.54
C ARG A 92 -9.30 1.91 -6.21
N ILE A 93 -9.63 1.92 -4.93
CA ILE A 93 -10.92 2.34 -4.40
C ILE A 93 -10.71 3.67 -3.68
N ASN A 94 -11.41 4.70 -4.13
CA ASN A 94 -11.48 6.00 -3.48
C ASN A 94 -12.84 6.16 -2.81
N VAL A 95 -12.85 6.64 -1.60
CA VAL A 95 -14.06 7.06 -0.89
C VAL A 95 -13.95 8.55 -0.63
N PHE A 96 -14.94 9.30 -1.04
CA PHE A 96 -14.94 10.76 -0.99
C PHE A 96 -16.35 11.32 -0.74
N GLN A 97 -16.43 12.57 -0.26
CA GLN A 97 -17.70 13.24 -0.07
C GLN A 97 -18.21 13.74 -1.41
N GLY A 98 -19.35 13.22 -1.84
CA GLY A 98 -20.14 13.78 -2.94
C GLY A 98 -21.11 14.86 -2.43
N PRO A 99 -21.95 15.42 -3.33
CA PRO A 99 -22.89 16.48 -2.96
C PRO A 99 -23.86 16.06 -1.85
N ASP A 100 -24.42 14.86 -1.93
CA ASP A 100 -25.49 14.41 -1.03
C ASP A 100 -25.04 13.29 -0.09
N ALA A 101 -24.03 12.51 -0.46
CA ALA A 101 -23.59 11.33 0.28
C ALA A 101 -22.10 11.04 0.02
N VAL A 102 -21.56 10.11 0.81
CA VAL A 102 -20.25 9.52 0.54
C VAL A 102 -20.36 8.60 -0.69
N ASN A 103 -19.47 8.78 -1.66
CA ASN A 103 -19.42 8.00 -2.89
C ASN A 103 -18.18 7.09 -2.90
N VAL A 104 -18.32 5.96 -3.59
CA VAL A 104 -17.25 4.98 -3.79
C VAL A 104 -16.87 4.93 -5.26
N MET A 105 -15.65 5.38 -5.56
CA MET A 105 -15.07 5.27 -6.89
C MET A 105 -14.12 4.07 -6.95
N VAL A 106 -14.35 3.18 -7.90
CA VAL A 106 -13.49 2.04 -8.18
C VAL A 106 -12.84 2.24 -9.53
N THR A 107 -11.51 2.26 -9.56
CA THR A 107 -10.74 2.36 -10.80
C THR A 107 -9.86 1.14 -10.99
N ALA A 108 -9.70 0.71 -12.23
CA ALA A 108 -8.83 -0.38 -12.63
C ALA A 108 -7.84 0.06 -13.71
N THR A 109 -6.60 -0.32 -13.52
CA THR A 109 -5.51 -0.22 -14.50
C THR A 109 -4.93 -1.60 -14.76
N ALA A 110 -4.00 -1.70 -15.71
CA ALA A 110 -3.25 -2.94 -15.93
C ALA A 110 -2.67 -3.48 -14.62
N PRO A 111 -2.63 -4.80 -14.44
CA PRO A 111 -2.04 -5.41 -13.25
C PRO A 111 -0.57 -5.04 -13.10
N ILE A 112 -0.19 -4.66 -11.89
CA ILE A 112 1.21 -4.44 -11.54
C ILE A 112 1.80 -5.77 -11.08
N GLU A 113 2.85 -6.22 -11.76
CA GLU A 113 3.60 -7.37 -11.31
C GLU A 113 4.58 -7.00 -10.19
N PRO A 114 4.74 -7.86 -9.18
CA PRO A 114 5.66 -7.58 -8.09
C PRO A 114 7.09 -7.41 -8.58
N GLU A 115 7.77 -6.38 -8.10
CA GLU A 115 9.20 -6.21 -8.35
C GLU A 115 10.02 -6.89 -7.25
N TRP A 116 10.95 -7.76 -7.65
CA TRP A 116 11.81 -8.51 -6.73
C TRP A 116 13.25 -8.01 -6.70
N ARG A 117 13.59 -7.05 -7.56
CA ARG A 117 14.93 -6.43 -7.58
C ARG A 117 15.21 -5.77 -6.22
N PRO A 118 16.40 -6.02 -5.63
CA PRO A 118 16.80 -5.34 -4.40
C PRO A 118 16.82 -3.82 -4.58
N ALA A 119 16.14 -3.10 -3.69
CA ALA A 119 15.94 -1.67 -3.79
C ALA A 119 16.88 -0.88 -2.85
N ARG A 120 17.22 0.35 -3.22
CA ARG A 120 18.02 1.30 -2.42
C ARG A 120 17.16 2.48 -2.04
N PHE A 121 17.06 2.77 -0.74
CA PHE A 121 16.23 3.84 -0.21
C PHE A 121 17.07 4.89 0.52
N SER A 122 16.73 6.17 0.32
CA SER A 122 17.29 7.26 1.11
C SER A 122 16.60 7.37 2.47
N LEU A 123 17.22 8.05 3.43
CA LEU A 123 16.61 8.47 4.69
C LEU A 123 16.15 9.93 4.55
N VAL A 124 14.90 10.22 4.97
CA VAL A 124 14.31 11.55 4.85
C VAL A 124 13.50 11.88 6.11
N SER A 125 13.76 13.03 6.73
CA SER A 125 12.90 13.56 7.80
C SER A 125 11.56 13.98 7.21
N TYR A 126 10.52 13.22 7.51
CA TYR A 126 9.15 13.49 7.05
C TYR A 126 8.15 12.69 7.88
N GLU A 127 7.07 13.34 8.25
CA GLU A 127 5.91 12.73 8.88
C GLU A 127 4.67 12.98 8.03
N ARG A 128 3.80 11.98 7.95
CA ARG A 128 2.49 12.12 7.33
C ARG A 128 1.51 12.69 8.36
N ASP A 129 0.64 13.57 7.90
CA ASP A 129 -0.58 13.88 8.65
C ASP A 129 -1.43 12.62 8.75
N MET A 130 -2.05 12.38 9.92
CA MET A 130 -2.90 11.22 10.18
C MET A 130 -2.31 9.91 9.62
N PRO A 131 -1.09 9.49 10.04
CA PRO A 131 -0.33 8.42 9.39
C PRO A 131 -1.06 7.08 9.40
N HIS A 132 -1.97 6.83 10.36
CA HIS A 132 -2.80 5.63 10.44
C HIS A 132 -3.86 5.53 9.34
N LEU A 133 -4.21 6.65 8.68
CA LEU A 133 -5.15 6.68 7.57
C LEU A 133 -4.45 6.61 6.21
N LYS A 134 -5.05 5.88 5.28
CA LYS A 134 -4.66 5.94 3.87
C LYS A 134 -5.51 6.98 3.14
N HIS A 135 -5.28 8.26 3.50
CA HIS A 135 -5.99 9.38 2.91
C HIS A 135 -5.47 9.76 1.51
N VAL A 136 -6.24 10.54 0.76
CA VAL A 136 -5.90 10.97 -0.61
C VAL A 136 -4.78 12.00 -0.66
N GLY A 137 -4.47 12.68 0.42
CA GLY A 137 -3.41 13.69 0.52
C GLY A 137 -2.01 13.08 0.39
N SER A 138 -1.63 12.70 -0.82
CA SER A 138 -0.37 12.01 -1.12
C SER A 138 0.73 12.93 -1.68
N PHE A 139 0.54 14.25 -1.69
CA PHE A 139 1.53 15.19 -2.25
C PHE A 139 2.91 15.03 -1.61
N GLY A 140 2.98 15.00 -0.27
CA GLY A 140 4.23 14.85 0.45
C GLY A 140 4.96 13.55 0.13
N LEU A 141 4.21 12.43 0.03
CA LEU A 141 4.75 11.13 -0.37
C LEU A 141 5.31 11.17 -1.81
N SER A 142 4.53 11.71 -2.74
CA SER A 142 4.92 11.84 -4.15
C SER A 142 6.13 12.73 -4.33
N LEU A 143 6.22 13.84 -3.59
CA LEU A 143 7.36 14.74 -3.61
C LEU A 143 8.64 14.02 -3.13
N ARG A 144 8.57 13.32 -1.98
CA ARG A 144 9.73 12.59 -1.42
C ARG A 144 10.15 11.43 -2.32
N GLN A 145 9.20 10.73 -2.94
CA GLN A 145 9.51 9.71 -3.95
C GLN A 145 10.28 10.30 -5.14
N ARG A 146 9.81 11.41 -5.71
CA ARG A 146 10.48 12.07 -6.83
C ARG A 146 11.89 12.58 -6.46
N GLN A 147 12.03 13.15 -5.26
CA GLN A 147 13.33 13.61 -4.76
C GLN A 147 14.30 12.44 -4.57
N ALA A 148 13.85 11.33 -4.00
CA ALA A 148 14.66 10.12 -3.84
C ALA A 148 15.13 9.58 -5.20
N VAL A 149 14.21 9.45 -6.17
CA VAL A 149 14.53 8.99 -7.52
C VAL A 149 15.53 9.93 -8.22
N ALA A 150 15.36 11.24 -8.11
CA ALA A 150 16.31 12.22 -8.63
C ALA A 150 17.70 12.10 -7.97
N GLY A 151 17.76 11.63 -6.72
CA GLY A 151 19.01 11.33 -5.99
C GLY A 151 19.61 9.95 -6.28
N GLY A 152 19.02 9.16 -7.21
CA GLY A 152 19.53 7.84 -7.58
C GLY A 152 19.10 6.70 -6.66
N TYR A 153 18.03 6.91 -5.86
CA TYR A 153 17.40 5.90 -5.02
C TYR A 153 16.09 5.42 -5.63
N ASP A 154 15.60 4.28 -5.17
CA ASP A 154 14.31 3.73 -5.61
C ASP A 154 13.12 4.33 -4.81
N GLY A 155 13.40 4.91 -3.63
CA GLY A 155 12.44 5.55 -2.76
C GLY A 155 13.08 6.12 -1.50
N ALA A 156 12.26 6.51 -0.53
CA ALA A 156 12.71 7.04 0.74
C ALA A 156 12.06 6.34 1.93
N VAL A 157 12.84 6.14 2.99
CA VAL A 157 12.40 5.76 4.33
C VAL A 157 12.25 7.03 5.16
N PHE A 158 11.18 7.12 5.91
CA PHE A 158 10.86 8.30 6.70
C PHE A 158 11.32 8.18 8.14
N ILE A 159 11.80 9.30 8.66
CA ILE A 159 12.17 9.50 10.07
C ILE A 159 11.25 10.58 10.62
N ASP A 160 10.59 10.28 11.73
CA ASP A 160 9.74 11.23 12.44
C ASP A 160 10.54 12.27 13.23
N ARG A 161 9.84 13.24 13.84
CA ARG A 161 10.45 14.29 14.68
C ARG A 161 11.16 13.77 15.92
N HIS A 162 10.92 12.51 16.31
CA HIS A 162 11.55 11.85 17.45
C HIS A 162 12.77 11.01 17.03
N GLY A 163 13.13 11.04 15.74
CA GLY A 163 14.24 10.28 15.18
C GLY A 163 13.92 8.79 14.95
N MET A 164 12.64 8.42 14.90
CA MET A 164 12.22 7.03 14.69
C MET A 164 11.91 6.77 13.23
N ILE A 165 12.32 5.62 12.74
CA ILE A 165 11.89 5.11 11.44
C ILE A 165 10.41 4.74 11.52
N THR A 166 9.62 5.19 10.53
CA THR A 166 8.18 4.96 10.46
C THR A 166 7.79 4.02 9.33
N GLU A 167 7.81 4.50 8.12
CA GLU A 167 7.43 3.79 6.91
C GLU A 167 8.27 4.28 5.71
N ALA A 168 8.09 3.71 4.55
CA ALA A 168 8.67 4.21 3.31
C ALA A 168 7.59 4.91 2.45
N THR A 169 7.99 5.54 1.36
CA THR A 169 7.13 6.42 0.54
C THR A 169 5.77 5.81 0.18
N ILE A 170 5.71 4.53 -0.18
CA ILE A 170 4.45 3.82 -0.48
C ILE A 170 4.44 2.39 0.09
N TRP A 171 5.35 2.06 1.00
CA TRP A 171 5.51 0.73 1.59
C TRP A 171 5.60 0.79 3.10
N ASN A 172 5.15 -0.27 3.76
CA ASN A 172 5.69 -0.62 5.06
C ASN A 172 7.07 -1.24 4.86
N LEU A 173 7.94 -1.10 5.85
CA LEU A 173 9.23 -1.77 5.86
C LEU A 173 9.35 -2.62 7.10
N GLY A 174 10.03 -3.76 6.95
CA GLY A 174 10.34 -4.66 8.03
C GLY A 174 11.81 -5.07 7.98
N PHE A 175 12.29 -5.62 9.08
CA PHE A 175 13.66 -6.05 9.27
C PHE A 175 13.71 -7.49 9.78
N PHE A 176 14.85 -8.16 9.61
CA PHE A 176 15.15 -9.40 10.26
C PHE A 176 16.24 -9.21 11.32
N ASP A 177 15.93 -9.55 12.56
CA ASP A 177 16.84 -9.64 13.69
C ASP A 177 17.03 -11.14 14.02
N GLY A 178 18.07 -11.75 13.47
CA GLY A 178 18.15 -13.20 13.39
C GLY A 178 17.02 -13.77 12.52
N ASP A 179 16.17 -14.60 13.11
CA ASP A 179 15.02 -15.23 12.46
C ASP A 179 13.69 -14.53 12.82
N THR A 180 13.73 -13.49 13.66
CA THR A 180 12.55 -12.72 14.07
C THR A 180 12.30 -11.55 13.11
N VAL A 181 11.06 -11.38 12.69
CA VAL A 181 10.63 -10.22 11.91
C VAL A 181 10.36 -9.03 12.83
N VAL A 182 10.93 -7.88 12.49
CA VAL A 182 10.80 -6.64 13.26
C VAL A 182 10.14 -5.56 12.42
N TRP A 183 9.03 -5.04 12.91
CA TRP A 183 8.36 -3.87 12.33
C TRP A 183 8.64 -2.63 13.17
N PRO A 184 8.89 -1.44 12.57
CA PRO A 184 8.91 -0.18 13.29
C PRO A 184 7.58 0.05 14.02
N SER A 185 7.64 0.47 15.29
CA SER A 185 6.44 0.75 16.10
C SER A 185 6.02 2.23 16.08
N ALA A 186 6.78 3.10 15.41
CA ALA A 186 6.43 4.51 15.27
C ALA A 186 5.15 4.70 14.43
N PRO A 187 4.43 5.84 14.62
CA PRO A 187 3.18 6.08 13.92
C PRO A 187 3.33 5.97 12.40
N SER A 188 2.60 5.06 11.79
CA SER A 188 2.62 4.77 10.35
C SER A 188 1.31 4.12 9.90
N LEU A 189 1.13 3.96 8.60
CA LEU A 189 0.00 3.21 8.08
C LEU A 189 0.22 1.71 8.35
N ARG A 190 -0.71 1.09 9.07
CA ARG A 190 -0.75 -0.38 9.12
C ARG A 190 -1.30 -0.94 7.81
N GLY A 191 -0.39 -1.35 6.92
CA GLY A 191 -0.73 -1.84 5.59
C GLY A 191 -1.47 -3.17 5.63
N VAL A 192 -2.38 -3.39 4.66
CA VAL A 192 -3.08 -4.69 4.54
C VAL A 192 -2.09 -5.82 4.32
N SER A 193 -1.07 -5.62 3.48
CA SER A 193 -0.03 -6.63 3.28
C SER A 193 0.75 -6.95 4.56
N GLN A 194 1.03 -5.94 5.39
CA GLN A 194 1.68 -6.14 6.67
C GLN A 194 0.81 -7.00 7.61
N ILE A 195 -0.51 -6.73 7.67
CA ILE A 195 -1.45 -7.54 8.47
C ILE A 195 -1.46 -8.99 7.98
N MET A 196 -1.53 -9.20 6.67
CA MET A 196 -1.51 -10.55 6.09
C MET A 196 -0.20 -11.28 6.35
N ILE A 197 0.94 -10.58 6.30
CA ILE A 197 2.24 -11.14 6.65
C ILE A 197 2.25 -11.53 8.14
N ASP A 198 1.79 -10.68 9.05
CA ASP A 198 1.72 -10.99 10.49
C ASP A 198 0.88 -12.24 10.77
N GLU A 199 -0.30 -12.33 10.14
CA GLU A 199 -1.17 -13.51 10.26
C GLU A 199 -0.51 -14.77 9.71
N GLY A 200 0.20 -14.66 8.59
CA GLY A 200 0.94 -15.77 7.99
C GLY A 200 2.14 -16.21 8.82
N LEU A 201 2.93 -15.29 9.34
CA LEU A 201 4.06 -15.58 10.25
C LEU A 201 3.57 -16.30 11.51
N ALA A 202 2.50 -15.78 12.13
CA ALA A 202 1.90 -16.41 13.30
C ALA A 202 1.42 -17.84 13.01
N ALA A 203 0.82 -18.07 11.84
CA ALA A 203 0.37 -19.40 11.42
C ALA A 203 1.51 -20.38 11.12
N GLU A 204 2.71 -19.87 10.82
CA GLU A 204 3.93 -20.67 10.62
C GLU A 204 4.78 -20.79 11.89
N GLY A 205 4.36 -20.17 13.01
CA GLY A 205 5.12 -20.18 14.26
C GLY A 205 6.42 -19.36 14.18
N ILE A 206 6.47 -18.36 13.29
CA ILE A 206 7.62 -17.49 13.13
C ILE A 206 7.39 -16.24 13.98
N ASP A 207 8.36 -15.92 14.80
CA ASP A 207 8.29 -14.78 15.70
C ASP A 207 8.35 -13.44 14.96
N PHE A 208 7.49 -12.52 15.36
CA PHE A 208 7.56 -11.13 14.94
C PHE A 208 7.23 -10.19 16.09
N ARG A 209 7.77 -8.97 16.01
CA ARG A 209 7.52 -7.95 17.02
C ARG A 209 7.51 -6.54 16.43
N TYR A 210 6.92 -5.62 17.16
CA TYR A 210 6.95 -4.19 16.89
C TYR A 210 7.86 -3.54 17.91
N GLU A 211 8.86 -2.77 17.44
CA GLU A 211 9.76 -2.06 18.34
C GLU A 211 10.17 -0.69 17.74
N PRO A 212 10.61 0.26 18.58
CA PRO A 212 11.18 1.50 18.09
C PRO A 212 12.48 1.22 17.32
N VAL A 213 12.55 1.70 16.08
CA VAL A 213 13.72 1.57 15.23
C VAL A 213 14.30 2.95 14.93
N ARG A 214 15.60 3.14 15.18
CA ARG A 214 16.34 4.36 14.85
C ARG A 214 17.34 4.10 13.73
N PRO A 215 17.72 5.12 12.94
CA PRO A 215 18.74 4.97 11.90
C PRO A 215 20.08 4.40 12.42
N GLU A 216 20.48 4.79 13.64
CA GLU A 216 21.75 4.40 14.23
C GLU A 216 21.86 2.89 14.52
N VAL A 217 20.72 2.20 14.65
CA VAL A 217 20.70 0.76 14.94
C VAL A 217 20.41 -0.10 13.72
N LEU A 218 20.26 0.47 12.52
CA LEU A 218 19.94 -0.28 11.30
C LEU A 218 20.96 -1.37 11.00
N GLY A 219 22.24 -1.14 11.31
CA GLY A 219 23.31 -2.11 11.07
C GLY A 219 23.22 -3.40 11.88
N ARG A 220 22.35 -3.49 12.90
CA ARG A 220 22.13 -4.73 13.67
C ARG A 220 21.25 -5.75 12.92
N TYR A 221 20.43 -5.26 11.99
CA TYR A 221 19.52 -6.12 11.27
C TYR A 221 20.21 -6.87 10.12
N ARG A 222 19.95 -8.16 10.03
CA ARG A 222 20.53 -9.04 9.02
C ARG A 222 20.04 -8.70 7.61
N SER A 223 18.77 -8.33 7.47
CA SER A 223 18.15 -7.92 6.21
C SER A 223 16.96 -7.01 6.45
N ALA A 224 16.50 -6.34 5.39
CA ALA A 224 15.34 -5.48 5.40
C ALA A 224 14.50 -5.70 4.14
N PHE A 225 13.19 -5.47 4.25
CA PHE A 225 12.25 -5.66 3.16
C PHE A 225 11.13 -4.62 3.14
N LEU A 226 10.51 -4.49 1.99
CA LEU A 226 9.36 -3.63 1.73
C LEU A 226 8.09 -4.46 1.52
N SER A 227 6.96 -3.92 1.90
CA SER A 227 5.66 -4.55 1.69
C SER A 227 4.56 -3.54 1.39
N ASN A 228 3.81 -3.79 0.33
CA ASN A 228 2.52 -3.16 0.03
C ASN A 228 1.64 -4.15 -0.75
N SER A 229 0.43 -3.76 -1.14
CA SER A 229 -0.50 -4.66 -1.85
C SER A 229 -0.09 -4.99 -3.29
N MET A 230 0.96 -4.35 -3.83
CA MET A 230 1.51 -4.64 -5.17
C MET A 230 2.75 -5.52 -5.06
N THR A 231 3.59 -5.25 -4.06
CA THR A 231 4.87 -5.93 -3.86
C THR A 231 5.03 -6.27 -2.38
N TYR A 232 5.25 -7.52 -2.07
CA TYR A 232 5.38 -8.06 -0.71
C TYR A 232 6.66 -8.86 -0.57
N GLY A 233 7.53 -8.46 0.35
CA GLY A 233 8.84 -9.08 0.52
C GLY A 233 9.86 -8.69 -0.56
N GLN A 234 9.81 -7.44 -1.05
CA GLN A 234 10.90 -6.90 -1.86
C GLN A 234 12.08 -6.57 -0.96
N GLN A 235 13.25 -7.07 -1.29
CA GLN A 235 14.44 -6.83 -0.50
C GLN A 235 14.87 -5.37 -0.56
N LEU A 236 15.26 -4.81 0.59
CA LEU A 236 16.06 -3.60 0.66
C LEU A 236 17.54 -3.95 0.64
N ARG A 237 18.26 -3.42 -0.35
CA ARG A 237 19.72 -3.50 -0.43
C ARG A 237 20.38 -2.51 0.52
N SER A 238 19.82 -1.31 0.63
CA SER A 238 20.34 -0.29 1.55
C SER A 238 19.28 0.71 1.97
N ILE A 239 19.48 1.29 3.14
CA ILE A 239 18.80 2.49 3.63
C ILE A 239 19.90 3.52 3.96
N GLY A 240 19.98 4.61 3.18
CA GLY A 240 21.12 5.51 3.22
C GLY A 240 22.41 4.74 2.94
N ASP A 241 23.39 4.88 3.83
CA ASP A 241 24.69 4.22 3.75
C ASP A 241 24.71 2.81 4.38
N VAL A 242 23.64 2.41 5.08
CA VAL A 242 23.57 1.10 5.71
C VAL A 242 23.16 0.05 4.69
N MET A 243 24.04 -0.93 4.48
CA MET A 243 23.84 -2.06 3.58
C MET A 243 23.26 -3.25 4.33
N PHE A 244 22.33 -3.97 3.71
CA PHE A 244 21.74 -5.20 4.25
C PHE A 244 22.19 -6.42 3.45
N GLY A 245 22.30 -7.55 4.16
CA GLY A 245 22.53 -8.85 3.54
C GLY A 245 21.36 -9.31 2.69
N THR A 246 21.61 -10.33 1.87
CA THR A 246 20.64 -10.92 0.94
C THR A 246 20.33 -12.40 1.29
N PRO A 247 19.84 -12.71 2.51
CA PRO A 247 19.44 -14.09 2.77
C PRO A 247 18.17 -14.39 1.96
N ILE A 248 18.30 -15.31 1.01
CA ILE A 248 17.20 -15.73 0.13
C ILE A 248 16.00 -16.21 0.96
N ASP A 249 16.26 -16.99 1.98
CA ASP A 249 15.23 -17.59 2.85
C ASP A 249 14.35 -16.55 3.57
N ALA A 250 14.91 -15.37 3.91
CA ALA A 250 14.17 -14.31 4.61
C ALA A 250 13.06 -13.73 3.74
N MET A 251 13.36 -13.44 2.47
CA MET A 251 12.35 -12.89 1.55
C MET A 251 11.27 -13.92 1.21
N ASP A 252 11.66 -15.16 1.04
CA ASP A 252 10.73 -16.27 0.78
C ASP A 252 9.80 -16.53 1.98
N THR A 253 10.30 -16.35 3.20
CA THR A 253 9.47 -16.38 4.42
C THR A 253 8.37 -15.34 4.38
N ILE A 254 8.70 -14.09 4.04
CA ILE A 254 7.70 -13.00 3.94
C ILE A 254 6.68 -13.29 2.84
N ARG A 255 7.14 -13.78 1.68
CA ARG A 255 6.25 -14.11 0.55
C ARG A 255 5.30 -15.24 0.90
N ARG A 256 5.80 -16.33 1.46
CA ARG A 256 4.97 -17.46 1.92
C ARG A 256 3.94 -17.00 2.95
N ALA A 257 4.35 -16.22 3.95
CA ALA A 257 3.46 -15.69 4.96
C ALA A 257 2.32 -14.86 4.34
N TYR A 258 2.63 -13.96 3.41
CA TYR A 258 1.62 -13.19 2.67
C TYR A 258 0.70 -14.08 1.84
N GLU A 259 1.24 -15.09 1.16
CA GLU A 259 0.52 -15.96 0.22
C GLU A 259 -0.41 -16.96 0.89
N ARG A 260 -0.30 -17.14 2.22
CA ARG A 260 -1.25 -17.95 3.01
C ARG A 260 -2.67 -17.38 2.99
N THR A 261 -2.81 -16.07 2.85
CA THR A 261 -4.13 -15.46 2.69
C THR A 261 -4.73 -15.88 1.33
N PRO A 262 -5.91 -16.53 1.31
CA PRO A 262 -6.48 -17.03 0.06
C PRO A 262 -6.99 -15.90 -0.84
N TRP A 263 -7.07 -16.19 -2.12
CA TRP A 263 -7.83 -15.40 -3.08
C TRP A 263 -9.32 -15.72 -2.92
N ILE A 264 -10.16 -14.68 -2.80
CA ILE A 264 -11.61 -14.82 -2.64
C ILE A 264 -12.34 -13.91 -3.63
N ALA A 265 -13.55 -14.30 -4.02
CA ALA A 265 -14.43 -13.46 -4.82
C ALA A 265 -14.98 -12.28 -3.97
N PRO A 266 -15.16 -11.09 -4.56
CA PRO A 266 -15.76 -9.94 -3.90
C PRO A 266 -17.27 -10.03 -3.68
#